data_d467622de9107c32ced2b124dc053f54
#
_entry.id   d467622de9107c32ced2b124dc053f54
#
_cell.length_a   1.000
_cell.length_b   1.000
_cell.length_c   1.000
_cell.angle_alpha   90.00
_cell.angle_beta   90.00
_cell.angle_gamma   90.00
#
_symmetry.space_group_name_H-M   'P 1'
#
loop_
_entity.id
_entity.type
_entity.pdbx_description
1 polymer ?
#
loop_
_entity_poly.entity_id
_entity_poly.type
_entity_poly.pdbx_seq_one_letter_code
_entity_poly.pdbx_strand_id
1 'polypeptide(L)'
;MDMQLLDWLNTYAFKEEGKYRDLEYAKKQYSKFVSDVKNSATTRLSIFATLHKDATIMLMDMLEEAGIKAYVGKVNMDRNSPEFLTEDTLKSKEDTIEWLEDTKDRYKNIKPILTPRFIPSCTDNLMEEIKQINNIYNIPVQSHLSENKSEIEWVAELHPDTKNYAEAYDKYNLFGKNNKTIMAHCVHCPDDELELIKQNNVVVAHCPQSNANLTSGIAPIKNMLSMGINVGLGSDIAAGSSLSIFRAMSDAVQVSKLRESLTGQKNQTLTLTEVFYLGTKGGGKFFGDVGSFEKGYEFDAVVLNDKSFGDNS
;
A
#
# COMPACT_ATOMS: atom_id res chain seq x y z
N MET A 1 2.83 18.83 6.13
CA MET A 1 1.44 19.06 5.64
C MET A 1 0.61 19.44 6.86
N ASP A 2 -0.28 20.42 6.72
CA ASP A 2 -1.05 20.93 7.87
C ASP A 2 -2.51 20.47 7.79
N MET A 3 -2.75 19.22 7.33
CA MET A 3 -4.08 18.71 7.03
C MET A 3 -4.23 17.24 7.44
N GLN A 4 -5.45 16.86 7.79
CA GLN A 4 -5.83 15.47 7.95
C GLN A 4 -6.08 14.79 6.60
N LEU A 5 -6.17 13.44 6.61
CA LEU A 5 -6.29 12.61 5.41
C LEU A 5 -7.37 13.10 4.42
N LEU A 6 -8.61 13.24 4.86
CA LEU A 6 -9.73 13.59 3.96
C LEU A 6 -9.60 15.00 3.36
N ASP A 7 -9.10 15.96 4.12
CA ASP A 7 -8.84 17.32 3.64
C ASP A 7 -7.69 17.31 2.62
N TRP A 8 -6.63 16.54 2.89
CA TRP A 8 -5.50 16.40 1.98
C TRP A 8 -5.89 15.73 0.66
N LEU A 9 -6.70 14.66 0.70
CA LEU A 9 -7.23 14.00 -0.49
C LEU A 9 -7.97 14.99 -1.38
N ASN A 10 -8.92 15.76 -0.82
CA ASN A 10 -9.75 16.71 -1.57
C ASN A 10 -8.97 17.95 -2.06
N THR A 11 -7.99 18.40 -1.28
CA THR A 11 -7.27 19.64 -1.60
C THR A 11 -6.17 19.42 -2.61
N TYR A 12 -5.42 18.32 -2.51
CA TYR A 12 -4.22 18.06 -3.30
C TYR A 12 -4.25 16.76 -4.08
N ALA A 13 -4.46 15.60 -3.43
CA ALA A 13 -4.24 14.30 -4.02
C ALA A 13 -5.14 14.03 -5.22
N PHE A 14 -6.44 14.24 -5.08
CA PHE A 14 -7.38 14.02 -6.17
C PHE A 14 -7.15 14.94 -7.37
N LYS A 15 -6.81 16.22 -7.12
CA LYS A 15 -6.50 17.16 -8.19
C LYS A 15 -5.24 16.77 -8.97
N GLU A 16 -4.27 16.25 -8.27
CA GLU A 16 -3.01 15.79 -8.89
C GLU A 16 -3.25 14.49 -9.67
N GLU A 17 -3.95 13.53 -9.07
CA GLU A 17 -4.26 12.25 -9.71
C GLU A 17 -5.09 12.42 -10.99
N GLY A 18 -6.06 13.34 -11.01
CA GLY A 18 -6.87 13.62 -12.19
C GLY A 18 -6.08 14.06 -13.42
N LYS A 19 -4.86 14.60 -13.24
CA LYS A 19 -3.99 14.99 -14.35
C LYS A 19 -3.41 13.78 -15.12
N TYR A 20 -3.38 12.60 -14.51
CA TYR A 20 -2.86 11.39 -15.14
C TYR A 20 -3.77 10.84 -16.26
N ARG A 21 -4.94 11.43 -16.47
CA ARG A 21 -5.74 11.23 -17.68
C ARG A 21 -5.00 11.70 -18.93
N ASP A 22 -4.16 12.73 -18.81
CA ASP A 22 -3.26 13.17 -19.87
C ASP A 22 -2.00 12.28 -19.87
N LEU A 23 -1.83 11.48 -20.92
CA LEU A 23 -0.74 10.52 -21.03
C LEU A 23 0.64 11.20 -21.14
N GLU A 24 0.75 12.41 -21.68
CA GLU A 24 2.03 13.15 -21.69
C GLU A 24 2.40 13.60 -20.27
N TYR A 25 1.41 14.04 -19.49
CA TYR A 25 1.62 14.33 -18.08
C TYR A 25 2.03 13.08 -17.31
N ALA A 26 1.28 11.99 -17.46
CA ALA A 26 1.56 10.70 -16.83
C ALA A 26 2.98 10.21 -17.17
N LYS A 27 3.37 10.25 -18.44
CA LYS A 27 4.70 9.88 -18.91
C LYS A 27 5.81 10.66 -18.20
N LYS A 28 5.65 11.96 -18.09
CA LYS A 28 6.63 12.84 -17.43
C LYS A 28 6.79 12.48 -15.94
N GLN A 29 5.68 12.30 -15.22
CA GLN A 29 5.71 12.01 -13.80
C GLN A 29 6.21 10.59 -13.52
N TYR A 30 5.75 9.61 -14.28
CA TYR A 30 6.19 8.22 -14.14
C TYR A 30 7.66 8.03 -14.49
N SER A 31 8.19 8.74 -15.52
CA SER A 31 9.63 8.73 -15.82
C SER A 31 10.45 9.18 -14.61
N LYS A 32 10.00 10.25 -13.93
CA LYS A 32 10.66 10.71 -12.71
C LYS A 32 10.55 9.68 -11.59
N PHE A 33 9.34 9.16 -11.34
CA PHE A 33 9.11 8.15 -10.31
C PHE A 33 9.98 6.91 -10.51
N VAL A 34 10.01 6.34 -11.73
CA VAL A 34 10.82 5.16 -12.04
C VAL A 34 12.32 5.43 -11.85
N SER A 35 12.79 6.61 -12.26
CA SER A 35 14.17 7.04 -12.01
C SER A 35 14.49 7.13 -10.51
N ASP A 36 13.60 7.72 -9.73
CA ASP A 36 13.76 7.89 -8.28
C ASP A 36 13.74 6.52 -7.57
N VAL A 37 12.86 5.59 -7.99
CA VAL A 37 12.81 4.22 -7.45
C VAL A 37 14.11 3.48 -7.70
N LYS A 38 14.71 3.56 -8.87
CA LYS A 38 16.01 2.93 -9.19
C LYS A 38 17.13 3.36 -8.22
N ASN A 39 17.00 4.54 -7.65
CA ASN A 39 17.98 5.11 -6.73
C ASN A 39 17.55 5.02 -5.25
N SER A 40 16.42 4.38 -4.94
CA SER A 40 15.81 4.38 -3.60
C SER A 40 16.23 3.23 -2.71
N ALA A 41 16.99 2.28 -3.19
CA ALA A 41 17.30 1.00 -2.54
C ALA A 41 16.07 0.08 -2.32
N THR A 42 14.91 0.43 -2.84
CA THR A 42 13.71 -0.42 -2.80
C THR A 42 13.72 -1.35 -4.02
N THR A 43 13.77 -2.66 -3.79
CA THR A 43 13.91 -3.66 -4.86
C THR A 43 12.57 -4.20 -5.36
N ARG A 44 11.53 -4.11 -4.53
CA ARG A 44 10.15 -4.55 -4.88
C ARG A 44 9.12 -3.59 -4.34
N LEU A 45 8.04 -3.41 -5.10
CA LEU A 45 6.98 -2.44 -4.77
C LEU A 45 5.59 -3.06 -4.95
N SER A 46 4.63 -2.56 -4.13
CA SER A 46 3.21 -2.65 -4.40
C SER A 46 2.70 -1.23 -4.58
N ILE A 47 2.12 -0.93 -5.74
CA ILE A 47 1.88 0.44 -6.21
C ILE A 47 0.39 0.65 -6.46
N PHE A 48 -0.18 1.66 -5.81
CA PHE A 48 -1.44 2.26 -6.21
C PHE A 48 -1.16 3.22 -7.37
N ALA A 49 -1.58 2.87 -8.60
CA ALA A 49 -1.35 3.75 -9.75
C ALA A 49 -2.43 4.85 -9.81
N THR A 50 -3.34 4.76 -10.75
CA THR A 50 -4.49 5.66 -10.89
C THR A 50 -5.68 4.86 -11.43
N LEU A 51 -6.86 5.46 -11.46
CA LEU A 51 -8.03 4.84 -12.10
C LEU A 51 -7.89 4.78 -13.64
N HIS A 52 -7.02 5.61 -14.24
CA HIS A 52 -6.86 5.68 -15.69
C HIS A 52 -6.09 4.47 -16.22
N LYS A 53 -6.80 3.57 -16.94
CA LYS A 53 -6.26 2.30 -17.46
C LYS A 53 -4.96 2.50 -18.26
N ASP A 54 -4.97 3.39 -19.25
CA ASP A 54 -3.83 3.58 -20.15
C ASP A 54 -2.61 4.15 -19.43
N ALA A 55 -2.80 5.06 -18.49
CA ALA A 55 -1.72 5.57 -17.66
C ALA A 55 -1.15 4.47 -16.75
N THR A 56 -2.00 3.58 -16.22
CA THR A 56 -1.55 2.45 -15.40
C THR A 56 -0.71 1.48 -16.24
N ILE A 57 -1.14 1.14 -17.46
CA ILE A 57 -0.35 0.30 -18.39
C ILE A 57 0.99 0.97 -18.72
N MET A 58 1.00 2.28 -18.99
CA MET A 58 2.23 3.03 -19.21
C MET A 58 3.21 2.92 -18.05
N LEU A 59 2.73 3.02 -16.80
CA LEU A 59 3.58 2.81 -15.62
C LEU A 59 4.15 1.39 -15.58
N MET A 60 3.32 0.38 -15.86
CA MET A 60 3.75 -1.03 -15.91
C MET A 60 4.84 -1.24 -16.96
N ASP A 61 4.69 -0.67 -18.17
CA ASP A 61 5.69 -0.72 -19.24
C ASP A 61 7.04 -0.11 -18.80
N MET A 62 6.99 1.07 -18.19
CA MET A 62 8.21 1.76 -17.73
C MET A 62 8.93 1.02 -16.59
N LEU A 63 8.18 0.42 -15.68
CA LEU A 63 8.75 -0.38 -14.59
C LEU A 63 9.37 -1.68 -15.12
N GLU A 64 8.73 -2.35 -16.08
CA GLU A 64 9.27 -3.56 -16.73
C GLU A 64 10.55 -3.24 -17.49
N GLU A 65 10.57 -2.16 -18.29
CA GLU A 65 11.77 -1.69 -19.02
C GLU A 65 12.92 -1.35 -18.05
N ALA A 66 12.59 -0.81 -16.89
CA ALA A 66 13.57 -0.52 -15.84
C ALA A 66 14.07 -1.75 -15.08
N GLY A 67 13.47 -2.93 -15.30
CA GLY A 67 13.80 -4.18 -14.61
C GLY A 67 13.36 -4.21 -13.15
N ILE A 68 12.40 -3.36 -12.76
CA ILE A 68 11.84 -3.27 -11.41
C ILE A 68 10.79 -4.35 -11.23
N LYS A 69 10.81 -5.06 -10.09
CA LYS A 69 9.76 -6.02 -9.74
C LYS A 69 8.67 -5.34 -8.93
N ALA A 70 7.41 -5.39 -9.41
CA ALA A 70 6.30 -4.74 -8.72
C ALA A 70 4.95 -5.43 -8.94
N TYR A 71 4.07 -5.25 -7.95
CA TYR A 71 2.64 -5.30 -8.15
C TYR A 71 2.16 -3.88 -8.46
N VAL A 72 1.37 -3.72 -9.51
CA VAL A 72 0.79 -2.43 -9.93
C VAL A 72 -0.71 -2.58 -10.00
N GLY A 73 -1.46 -1.66 -9.41
CA GLY A 73 -2.90 -1.71 -9.36
C GLY A 73 -3.55 -0.51 -10.04
N LYS A 74 -4.48 -0.81 -10.97
CA LYS A 74 -5.48 0.18 -11.40
C LYS A 74 -6.41 0.42 -10.22
N VAL A 75 -6.52 1.68 -9.81
CA VAL A 75 -7.42 2.07 -8.72
C VAL A 75 -8.88 1.99 -9.17
N ASN A 76 -9.73 1.49 -8.28
CA ASN A 76 -11.17 1.46 -8.47
C ASN A 76 -11.84 2.36 -7.43
N MET A 77 -12.71 3.28 -7.90
CA MET A 77 -13.55 4.13 -7.05
C MET A 77 -14.74 4.68 -7.82
N ASP A 78 -15.95 4.54 -7.27
CA ASP A 78 -17.21 4.89 -7.91
C ASP A 78 -18.12 5.76 -7.03
N ARG A 79 -17.63 6.23 -5.87
CA ARG A 79 -18.33 7.18 -5.01
C ARG A 79 -17.37 8.05 -4.19
N ASN A 80 -17.90 9.12 -3.61
CA ASN A 80 -17.23 9.97 -2.61
C ASN A 80 -15.87 10.53 -3.07
N SER A 81 -15.75 10.79 -4.35
CA SER A 81 -14.59 11.42 -4.99
C SER A 81 -15.06 12.48 -5.99
N PRO A 82 -14.19 13.40 -6.43
CA PRO A 82 -14.56 14.35 -7.45
C PRO A 82 -15.05 13.67 -8.74
N GLU A 83 -16.00 14.27 -9.44
CA GLU A 83 -16.60 13.70 -10.67
C GLU A 83 -15.55 13.23 -11.69
N PHE A 84 -14.45 13.98 -11.84
CA PHE A 84 -13.36 13.61 -12.77
C PHE A 84 -12.50 12.41 -12.32
N LEU A 85 -12.73 11.90 -11.10
CA LEU A 85 -12.12 10.70 -10.53
C LEU A 85 -13.16 9.70 -10.00
N THR A 86 -14.41 9.83 -10.38
CA THR A 86 -15.48 8.88 -10.05
C THR A 86 -15.84 8.09 -11.29
N GLU A 87 -15.67 6.77 -11.24
CA GLU A 87 -16.06 5.87 -12.31
C GLU A 87 -17.55 5.48 -12.17
N ASP A 88 -18.20 5.14 -13.28
CA ASP A 88 -19.39 4.30 -13.23
C ASP A 88 -18.99 2.88 -12.82
N THR A 89 -19.78 2.20 -11.99
CA THR A 89 -19.48 0.87 -11.47
C THR A 89 -19.20 -0.15 -12.58
N LEU A 90 -20.06 -0.18 -13.62
CA LEU A 90 -19.90 -1.14 -14.72
C LEU A 90 -18.69 -0.78 -15.58
N LYS A 91 -18.45 0.51 -15.78
CA LYS A 91 -17.27 0.98 -16.52
C LYS A 91 -15.98 0.63 -15.76
N SER A 92 -15.94 0.81 -14.43
CA SER A 92 -14.80 0.41 -13.60
C SER A 92 -14.53 -1.09 -13.71
N LYS A 93 -15.57 -1.93 -13.72
CA LYS A 93 -15.45 -3.38 -13.97
C LYS A 93 -14.87 -3.68 -15.34
N GLU A 94 -15.45 -3.11 -16.42
CA GLU A 94 -15.02 -3.31 -17.80
C GLU A 94 -13.54 -2.91 -17.97
N ASP A 95 -13.18 -1.71 -17.54
CA ASP A 95 -11.81 -1.20 -17.63
C ASP A 95 -10.81 -2.04 -16.83
N THR A 96 -11.25 -2.60 -15.69
CA THR A 96 -10.41 -3.51 -14.90
C THR A 96 -10.19 -4.83 -15.62
N ILE A 97 -11.23 -5.42 -16.23
CA ILE A 97 -11.11 -6.65 -17.00
C ILE A 97 -10.24 -6.43 -18.24
N GLU A 98 -10.49 -5.36 -19.02
CA GLU A 98 -9.66 -4.99 -20.16
C GLU A 98 -8.19 -4.81 -19.77
N TRP A 99 -7.94 -4.08 -18.67
CA TRP A 99 -6.58 -3.91 -18.15
C TRP A 99 -5.90 -5.25 -17.82
N LEU A 100 -6.62 -6.17 -17.19
CA LEU A 100 -6.08 -7.50 -16.85
C LEU A 100 -5.78 -8.32 -18.11
N GLU A 101 -6.67 -8.30 -19.11
CA GLU A 101 -6.45 -9.02 -20.38
C GLU A 101 -5.32 -8.37 -21.21
N ASP A 102 -5.25 -7.05 -21.30
CA ASP A 102 -4.21 -6.30 -22.02
C ASP A 102 -2.80 -6.51 -21.41
N THR A 103 -2.74 -6.82 -20.11
CA THR A 103 -1.49 -7.02 -19.37
C THR A 103 -1.16 -8.48 -19.10
N LYS A 104 -2.05 -9.39 -19.44
CA LYS A 104 -1.86 -10.84 -19.29
C LYS A 104 -0.64 -11.30 -20.08
N ASP A 105 0.24 -12.01 -19.39
CA ASP A 105 1.48 -12.57 -19.96
C ASP A 105 2.42 -11.54 -20.65
N ARG A 106 2.15 -10.23 -20.49
CA ARG A 106 2.92 -9.16 -21.13
C ARG A 106 4.23 -8.88 -20.39
N TYR A 107 4.27 -9.08 -19.07
CA TYR A 107 5.39 -8.69 -18.23
C TYR A 107 6.02 -9.88 -17.51
N LYS A 108 7.34 -9.81 -17.34
CA LYS A 108 8.11 -10.76 -16.55
C LYS A 108 8.16 -10.36 -15.07
N ASN A 109 8.35 -9.07 -14.82
CA ASN A 109 8.63 -8.52 -13.50
C ASN A 109 7.43 -7.82 -12.87
N ILE A 110 6.47 -7.38 -13.68
CA ILE A 110 5.30 -6.64 -13.23
C ILE A 110 4.09 -7.56 -13.19
N LYS A 111 3.32 -7.47 -12.12
CA LYS A 111 2.08 -8.23 -11.91
C LYS A 111 0.94 -7.30 -11.55
N PRO A 112 -0.28 -7.59 -11.98
CA PRO A 112 -1.46 -6.84 -11.55
C PRO A 112 -1.81 -7.14 -10.09
N ILE A 113 -2.45 -6.15 -9.45
CA ILE A 113 -3.05 -6.26 -8.12
C ILE A 113 -4.37 -5.49 -8.09
N LEU A 114 -5.46 -6.09 -7.64
CA LEU A 114 -6.74 -5.41 -7.50
C LEU A 114 -6.63 -4.32 -6.43
N THR A 115 -7.15 -3.14 -6.75
CA THR A 115 -6.92 -1.96 -5.92
C THR A 115 -8.22 -1.16 -5.71
N PRO A 116 -9.23 -1.70 -4.97
CA PRO A 116 -10.24 -0.83 -4.41
C PRO A 116 -9.52 0.19 -3.54
N ARG A 117 -9.71 1.50 -3.82
CA ARG A 117 -8.89 2.53 -3.15
C ARG A 117 -9.03 2.43 -1.63
N PHE A 118 -10.25 2.50 -1.13
CA PHE A 118 -10.65 2.27 0.25
C PHE A 118 -12.19 2.18 0.32
N ILE A 119 -12.74 1.61 1.37
CA ILE A 119 -14.20 1.38 1.48
C ILE A 119 -15.04 2.65 1.24
N PRO A 120 -14.70 3.84 1.77
CA PRO A 120 -15.51 5.04 1.52
C PRO A 120 -15.63 5.43 0.05
N SER A 121 -14.68 5.07 -0.81
CA SER A 121 -14.70 5.40 -2.24
C SER A 121 -15.27 4.30 -3.15
N CYS A 122 -15.66 3.16 -2.59
CA CYS A 122 -16.18 2.02 -3.33
C CYS A 122 -17.60 1.68 -2.85
N THR A 123 -18.57 1.64 -3.78
CA THR A 123 -19.93 1.16 -3.44
C THR A 123 -19.92 -0.35 -3.20
N ASP A 124 -20.97 -0.86 -2.53
CA ASP A 124 -21.17 -2.30 -2.35
C ASP A 124 -21.24 -3.02 -3.71
N ASN A 125 -21.83 -2.37 -4.72
CA ASN A 125 -21.88 -2.89 -6.07
C ASN A 125 -20.48 -3.03 -6.68
N LEU A 126 -19.66 -2.01 -6.57
CA LEU A 126 -18.27 -2.07 -7.07
C LEU A 126 -17.46 -3.15 -6.34
N MET A 127 -17.59 -3.24 -5.01
CA MET A 127 -16.91 -4.28 -4.23
C MET A 127 -17.34 -5.69 -4.64
N GLU A 128 -18.61 -5.91 -4.95
CA GLU A 128 -19.10 -7.20 -5.45
C GLU A 128 -18.56 -7.49 -6.86
N GLU A 129 -18.45 -6.50 -7.75
CA GLU A 129 -17.84 -6.67 -9.07
C GLU A 129 -16.34 -6.99 -8.96
N ILE A 130 -15.61 -6.33 -8.08
CA ILE A 130 -14.19 -6.64 -7.82
C ILE A 130 -14.02 -8.07 -7.27
N LYS A 131 -14.92 -8.51 -6.38
CA LYS A 131 -14.95 -9.90 -5.91
C LYS A 131 -15.16 -10.89 -7.07
N GLN A 132 -16.10 -10.60 -7.98
CA GLN A 132 -16.33 -11.46 -9.15
C GLN A 132 -15.07 -11.53 -10.04
N ILE A 133 -14.43 -10.39 -10.30
CA ILE A 133 -13.15 -10.34 -11.02
C ILE A 133 -12.11 -11.19 -10.30
N ASN A 134 -11.99 -11.06 -8.98
CA ASN A 134 -11.02 -11.83 -8.21
C ASN A 134 -11.28 -13.35 -8.24
N ASN A 135 -12.55 -13.76 -8.23
CA ASN A 135 -12.91 -15.18 -8.38
C ASN A 135 -12.48 -15.79 -9.73
N ILE A 136 -12.39 -14.96 -10.78
CA ILE A 136 -11.98 -15.39 -12.12
C ILE A 136 -10.46 -15.37 -12.26
N TYR A 137 -9.81 -14.29 -11.86
CA TYR A 137 -8.40 -14.04 -12.14
C TYR A 137 -7.47 -14.46 -11.00
N ASN A 138 -7.97 -14.62 -9.78
CA ASN A 138 -7.22 -15.03 -8.59
C ASN A 138 -5.92 -14.23 -8.40
N ILE A 139 -6.02 -12.92 -8.38
CA ILE A 139 -4.88 -12.00 -8.22
C ILE A 139 -4.89 -11.34 -6.84
N PRO A 140 -3.75 -10.88 -6.33
CA PRO A 140 -3.66 -10.21 -5.04
C PRO A 140 -4.54 -8.97 -4.94
N VAL A 141 -4.81 -8.53 -3.71
CA VAL A 141 -5.58 -7.33 -3.40
C VAL A 141 -4.74 -6.38 -2.55
N GLN A 142 -4.83 -5.08 -2.80
CA GLN A 142 -4.31 -4.03 -1.92
C GLN A 142 -5.36 -2.97 -1.66
N SER A 143 -5.34 -2.39 -0.47
CA SER A 143 -6.19 -1.26 -0.10
C SER A 143 -5.65 -0.53 1.13
N HIS A 144 -6.42 0.43 1.65
CA HIS A 144 -6.13 1.17 2.89
C HIS A 144 -7.03 0.66 4.01
N LEU A 145 -6.51 0.63 5.24
CA LEU A 145 -7.24 0.11 6.39
C LEU A 145 -6.95 0.94 7.65
N SER A 146 -8.00 1.42 8.28
CA SER A 146 -7.98 2.03 9.63
C SER A 146 -6.86 3.05 9.83
N GLU A 147 -6.66 3.92 8.83
CA GLU A 147 -5.61 4.94 8.84
C GLU A 147 -5.98 6.10 9.75
N ASN A 148 -7.19 6.64 9.62
CA ASN A 148 -7.64 7.85 10.32
C ASN A 148 -8.97 7.61 11.03
N LYS A 149 -9.18 8.28 12.18
CA LYS A 149 -10.40 8.07 12.98
C LYS A 149 -11.67 8.50 12.23
N SER A 150 -11.64 9.63 11.53
CA SER A 150 -12.79 10.08 10.73
C SER A 150 -13.10 9.15 9.55
N GLU A 151 -12.09 8.53 8.98
CA GLU A 151 -12.27 7.47 7.98
C GLU A 151 -12.97 6.25 8.57
N ILE A 152 -12.56 5.79 9.75
CA ILE A 152 -13.16 4.63 10.44
C ILE A 152 -14.62 4.92 10.81
N GLU A 153 -14.91 6.11 11.34
CA GLU A 153 -16.27 6.55 11.64
C GLU A 153 -17.15 6.54 10.38
N TRP A 154 -16.61 7.04 9.27
CA TRP A 154 -17.31 7.03 7.98
C TRP A 154 -17.56 5.61 7.46
N VAL A 155 -16.62 4.69 7.61
CA VAL A 155 -16.85 3.27 7.27
C VAL A 155 -17.94 2.65 8.13
N ALA A 156 -17.96 2.93 9.44
CA ALA A 156 -19.01 2.44 10.34
C ALA A 156 -20.42 2.97 9.95
N GLU A 157 -20.51 4.21 9.46
CA GLU A 157 -21.76 4.76 8.91
C GLU A 157 -22.20 4.06 7.61
N LEU A 158 -21.25 3.77 6.72
CA LEU A 158 -21.51 3.12 5.43
C LEU A 158 -21.83 1.63 5.56
N HIS A 159 -21.24 0.96 6.56
CA HIS A 159 -21.34 -0.48 6.79
C HIS A 159 -21.72 -0.80 8.25
N PRO A 160 -22.93 -0.40 8.72
CA PRO A 160 -23.36 -0.61 10.09
C PRO A 160 -23.57 -2.09 10.46
N ASP A 161 -23.52 -2.98 9.48
CA ASP A 161 -23.60 -4.42 9.60
C ASP A 161 -22.25 -5.09 9.94
N THR A 162 -21.14 -4.33 9.92
CA THR A 162 -19.79 -4.82 10.22
C THR A 162 -19.33 -4.36 11.62
N LYS A 163 -18.51 -5.17 12.31
CA LYS A 163 -17.98 -4.83 13.63
C LYS A 163 -16.80 -3.88 13.58
N ASN A 164 -16.01 -3.97 12.50
CA ASN A 164 -14.82 -3.18 12.26
C ASN A 164 -14.61 -2.98 10.76
N TYR A 165 -13.64 -2.15 10.41
CA TYR A 165 -13.36 -1.78 9.02
C TYR A 165 -12.91 -2.98 8.17
N ALA A 166 -12.11 -3.89 8.71
CA ALA A 166 -11.63 -5.07 7.98
C ALA A 166 -12.79 -5.99 7.56
N GLU A 167 -13.85 -6.13 8.38
CA GLU A 167 -15.03 -6.92 8.01
C GLU A 167 -15.74 -6.35 6.76
N ALA A 168 -15.64 -5.04 6.49
CA ALA A 168 -16.20 -4.44 5.28
C ALA A 168 -15.49 -4.91 3.99
N TYR A 169 -14.24 -5.37 4.06
CA TYR A 169 -13.55 -6.07 2.97
C TYR A 169 -13.82 -7.57 3.01
N ASP A 170 -13.82 -8.17 4.21
CA ASP A 170 -13.95 -9.62 4.39
C ASP A 170 -15.27 -10.18 3.85
N LYS A 171 -16.38 -9.42 3.97
CA LYS A 171 -17.68 -9.79 3.39
C LYS A 171 -17.67 -9.97 1.87
N TYR A 172 -16.70 -9.37 1.17
CA TYR A 172 -16.49 -9.55 -0.26
C TYR A 172 -15.38 -10.55 -0.60
N ASN A 173 -14.82 -11.27 0.37
CA ASN A 173 -13.67 -12.15 0.20
C ASN A 173 -12.42 -11.45 -0.37
N LEU A 174 -12.25 -10.15 -0.07
CA LEU A 174 -11.12 -9.32 -0.50
C LEU A 174 -10.13 -9.03 0.65
N PHE A 175 -10.19 -9.83 1.72
CA PHE A 175 -9.38 -9.65 2.92
C PHE A 175 -8.64 -10.93 3.33
N GLY A 176 -7.64 -11.30 2.56
CA GLY A 176 -6.81 -12.49 2.85
C GLY A 176 -7.52 -13.82 2.63
N LYS A 177 -7.29 -14.78 3.50
CA LYS A 177 -7.74 -16.19 3.37
C LYS A 177 -7.18 -16.87 2.12
N ASN A 178 -7.93 -16.87 1.05
CA ASN A 178 -7.55 -17.48 -0.22
C ASN A 178 -6.78 -16.53 -1.15
N ASN A 179 -6.79 -15.23 -0.85
CA ASN A 179 -6.19 -14.19 -1.66
C ASN A 179 -5.03 -13.53 -0.91
N LYS A 180 -3.89 -13.34 -1.57
CA LYS A 180 -2.85 -12.49 -1.01
C LYS A 180 -3.40 -11.07 -0.88
N THR A 181 -3.37 -10.53 0.31
CA THR A 181 -3.87 -9.17 0.57
C THR A 181 -2.83 -8.36 1.35
N ILE A 182 -2.64 -7.12 0.93
CA ILE A 182 -1.83 -6.13 1.65
C ILE A 182 -2.69 -4.91 1.97
N MET A 183 -2.68 -4.49 3.24
CA MET A 183 -3.39 -3.32 3.72
C MET A 183 -2.43 -2.27 4.24
N ALA A 184 -2.56 -1.05 3.71
CA ALA A 184 -1.74 0.07 4.15
C ALA A 184 -2.23 0.64 5.48
N HIS A 185 -1.31 1.20 6.25
CA HIS A 185 -1.46 1.96 7.48
C HIS A 185 -1.80 1.15 8.73
N CYS A 186 -3.01 0.66 8.89
CA CYS A 186 -3.49 -0.09 10.07
C CYS A 186 -3.16 0.61 11.40
N VAL A 187 -3.41 1.93 11.49
CA VAL A 187 -3.00 2.79 12.62
C VAL A 187 -3.89 2.56 13.84
N HIS A 188 -5.20 2.47 13.62
CA HIS A 188 -6.22 2.45 14.67
C HIS A 188 -7.00 1.13 14.72
N CYS A 189 -6.37 0.03 14.30
CA CYS A 189 -7.01 -1.30 14.36
C CYS A 189 -7.29 -1.70 15.81
N PRO A 190 -8.55 -1.98 16.19
CA PRO A 190 -8.88 -2.62 17.45
C PRO A 190 -8.41 -4.08 17.49
N ASP A 191 -8.44 -4.71 18.68
CA ASP A 191 -7.89 -6.04 18.87
C ASP A 191 -8.57 -7.12 18.00
N ASP A 192 -9.88 -7.03 17.80
CA ASP A 192 -10.63 -7.95 16.94
C ASP A 192 -10.28 -7.78 15.46
N GLU A 193 -9.98 -6.56 15.00
CA GLU A 193 -9.49 -6.31 13.66
C GLU A 193 -8.06 -6.84 13.46
N LEU A 194 -7.18 -6.66 14.46
CA LEU A 194 -5.84 -7.25 14.45
C LEU A 194 -5.88 -8.78 14.40
N GLU A 195 -6.82 -9.39 15.14
CA GLU A 195 -7.00 -10.84 15.10
C GLU A 195 -7.52 -11.31 13.73
N LEU A 196 -8.42 -10.56 13.08
CA LEU A 196 -8.89 -10.86 11.72
C LEU A 196 -7.76 -10.73 10.68
N ILE A 197 -6.92 -9.69 10.78
CA ILE A 197 -5.70 -9.52 9.96
C ILE A 197 -4.80 -10.76 10.07
N LYS A 198 -4.55 -11.22 11.30
CA LYS A 198 -3.74 -12.41 11.58
C LYS A 198 -4.35 -13.68 11.01
N GLN A 199 -5.62 -13.96 11.32
CA GLN A 199 -6.34 -15.16 10.90
C GLN A 199 -6.41 -15.29 9.38
N ASN A 200 -6.58 -14.17 8.68
CA ASN A 200 -6.67 -14.11 7.23
C ASN A 200 -5.30 -14.00 6.54
N ASN A 201 -4.20 -13.97 7.31
CA ASN A 201 -2.83 -13.82 6.80
C ASN A 201 -2.63 -12.57 5.92
N VAL A 202 -3.30 -11.47 6.28
CA VAL A 202 -3.15 -10.18 5.60
C VAL A 202 -1.80 -9.56 5.97
N VAL A 203 -1.12 -9.00 4.98
CA VAL A 203 0.14 -8.26 5.20
C VAL A 203 -0.18 -6.79 5.48
N VAL A 204 0.44 -6.22 6.49
CA VAL A 204 0.32 -4.79 6.82
C VAL A 204 1.50 -4.03 6.20
N ALA A 205 1.21 -2.95 5.46
CA ALA A 205 2.23 -2.00 5.03
C ALA A 205 2.28 -0.81 6.00
N HIS A 206 3.29 -0.78 6.86
CA HIS A 206 3.48 0.34 7.78
C HIS A 206 4.10 1.54 7.07
N CYS A 207 3.38 2.66 7.06
CA CYS A 207 3.74 3.91 6.39
C CYS A 207 4.04 5.02 7.41
N PRO A 208 5.16 4.95 8.18
CA PRO A 208 5.36 5.81 9.35
C PRO A 208 5.40 7.30 9.02
N GLN A 209 5.97 7.66 7.87
CA GLN A 209 6.12 9.05 7.46
C GLN A 209 4.79 9.66 7.02
N SER A 210 4.02 8.95 6.20
CA SER A 210 2.69 9.38 5.78
C SER A 210 1.75 9.52 6.98
N ASN A 211 1.72 8.52 7.86
CA ASN A 211 0.89 8.56 9.07
C ASN A 211 1.20 9.79 9.94
N ALA A 212 2.48 10.18 10.03
CA ALA A 212 2.89 11.39 10.75
C ALA A 212 2.49 12.67 10.00
N ASN A 213 2.71 12.72 8.68
CA ASN A 213 2.43 13.89 7.85
C ASN A 213 0.92 14.24 7.80
N LEU A 214 0.08 13.20 7.77
CA LEU A 214 -1.39 13.33 7.69
C LEU A 214 -2.06 13.32 9.08
N THR A 215 -1.25 13.37 10.15
CA THR A 215 -1.74 13.31 11.53
C THR A 215 -2.64 12.09 11.82
N SER A 216 -2.44 11.01 11.07
CA SER A 216 -3.20 9.77 11.23
C SER A 216 -2.90 9.10 12.57
N GLY A 217 -1.64 9.14 13.03
CA GLY A 217 -1.23 8.56 14.32
C GLY A 217 -0.06 7.59 14.21
N ILE A 218 0.09 6.71 15.20
CA ILE A 218 1.21 5.77 15.28
C ILE A 218 0.67 4.34 15.38
N ALA A 219 0.88 3.55 14.32
CA ALA A 219 0.45 2.15 14.27
C ALA A 219 1.13 1.28 15.35
N PRO A 220 0.44 0.28 15.93
CA PRO A 220 0.94 -0.58 17.00
C PRO A 220 1.83 -1.73 16.47
N ILE A 221 2.86 -1.40 15.70
CA ILE A 221 3.68 -2.38 14.95
C ILE A 221 4.32 -3.43 15.86
N LYS A 222 4.80 -3.02 17.03
CA LYS A 222 5.40 -3.97 17.98
C LYS A 222 4.40 -5.01 18.47
N ASN A 223 3.14 -4.59 18.71
CA ASN A 223 2.05 -5.49 19.05
C ASN A 223 1.74 -6.43 17.87
N MET A 224 1.61 -5.90 16.66
CA MET A 224 1.37 -6.72 15.45
C MET A 224 2.45 -7.80 15.27
N LEU A 225 3.73 -7.45 15.43
CA LEU A 225 4.84 -8.40 15.37
C LEU A 225 4.73 -9.47 16.48
N SER A 226 4.37 -9.09 17.71
CA SER A 226 4.21 -10.04 18.82
C SER A 226 3.05 -11.01 18.59
N MET A 227 2.01 -10.59 17.87
CA MET A 227 0.89 -11.44 17.45
C MET A 227 1.23 -12.34 16.26
N GLY A 228 2.37 -12.14 15.62
CA GLY A 228 2.80 -12.88 14.42
C GLY A 228 2.19 -12.36 13.10
N ILE A 229 1.64 -11.16 13.10
CA ILE A 229 1.15 -10.49 11.89
C ILE A 229 2.34 -10.14 10.98
N ASN A 230 2.19 -10.39 9.69
CA ASN A 230 3.19 -10.03 8.70
C ASN A 230 3.15 -8.52 8.43
N VAL A 231 4.26 -7.85 8.67
CA VAL A 231 4.39 -6.40 8.45
C VAL A 231 5.58 -6.11 7.55
N GLY A 232 5.38 -5.23 6.59
CA GLY A 232 6.42 -4.59 5.78
C GLY A 232 6.41 -3.08 5.95
N LEU A 233 7.36 -2.38 5.33
CA LEU A 233 7.41 -0.93 5.31
C LEU A 233 6.90 -0.39 3.98
N GLY A 234 6.15 0.71 4.03
CA GLY A 234 5.70 1.49 2.88
C GLY A 234 6.24 2.92 2.93
N SER A 235 6.54 3.48 1.76
CA SER A 235 6.90 4.89 1.61
C SER A 235 5.69 5.79 1.54
N ASP A 236 4.61 5.24 0.96
CA ASP A 236 3.36 5.97 0.70
C ASP A 236 3.60 7.34 0.04
N ILE A 237 4.45 7.33 -1.00
CA ILE A 237 4.68 8.54 -1.79
C ILE A 237 3.39 8.87 -2.57
N ALA A 238 2.76 10.05 -2.50
CA ALA A 238 3.31 11.35 -2.09
C ALA A 238 2.81 11.88 -0.73
N ALA A 239 2.10 11.11 0.10
CA ALA A 239 1.83 11.50 1.49
C ALA A 239 3.10 11.34 2.35
N GLY A 240 3.89 10.30 2.12
CA GLY A 240 5.29 10.26 2.50
C GLY A 240 6.15 11.12 1.57
N SER A 241 7.29 11.59 2.03
CA SER A 241 8.19 12.50 1.28
C SER A 241 9.45 11.83 0.75
N SER A 242 9.62 10.52 0.96
CA SER A 242 10.82 9.78 0.55
C SER A 242 10.50 8.37 0.10
N LEU A 243 11.06 7.95 -1.04
CA LEU A 243 11.01 6.55 -1.52
C LEU A 243 12.03 5.64 -0.82
N SER A 244 12.91 6.19 0.02
CA SER A 244 13.97 5.42 0.66
C SER A 244 13.44 4.51 1.75
N ILE A 245 13.61 3.19 1.57
CA ILE A 245 13.28 2.20 2.60
C ILE A 245 14.09 2.39 3.87
N PHE A 246 15.33 2.87 3.79
CA PHE A 246 16.16 3.20 4.96
C PHE A 246 15.56 4.38 5.74
N ARG A 247 14.97 5.35 5.04
CA ARG A 247 14.25 6.45 5.70
C ARG A 247 13.02 5.91 6.43
N ALA A 248 12.22 5.05 5.80
CA ALA A 248 11.07 4.41 6.43
C ALA A 248 11.47 3.59 7.67
N MET A 249 12.62 2.87 7.64
CA MET A 249 13.17 2.18 8.82
C MET A 249 13.47 3.15 9.96
N SER A 250 14.15 4.27 9.66
CA SER A 250 14.47 5.30 10.66
C SER A 250 13.21 5.92 11.27
N ASP A 251 12.25 6.28 10.42
CA ASP A 251 10.99 6.87 10.85
C ASP A 251 10.17 5.88 11.71
N ALA A 252 10.15 4.58 11.35
CA ALA A 252 9.48 3.54 12.14
C ALA A 252 10.06 3.42 13.56
N VAL A 253 11.39 3.48 13.72
CA VAL A 253 12.02 3.52 15.05
C VAL A 253 11.58 4.76 15.82
N GLN A 254 11.63 5.94 15.20
CA GLN A 254 11.30 7.20 15.85
C GLN A 254 9.85 7.23 16.33
N VAL A 255 8.89 6.89 15.46
CA VAL A 255 7.47 6.89 15.83
C VAL A 255 7.14 5.82 16.86
N SER A 256 7.81 4.68 16.85
CA SER A 256 7.63 3.64 17.88
C SER A 256 8.06 4.10 19.28
N LYS A 257 9.16 4.87 19.38
CA LYS A 257 9.59 5.52 20.64
C LYS A 257 8.56 6.55 21.12
N LEU A 258 8.01 7.35 20.20
CA LEU A 258 6.94 8.29 20.53
C LEU A 258 5.70 7.54 21.03
N ARG A 259 5.31 6.42 20.39
CA ARG A 259 4.18 5.62 20.85
C ARG A 259 4.40 5.12 22.29
N GLU A 260 5.57 4.58 22.61
CA GLU A 260 5.91 4.12 23.96
C GLU A 260 5.78 5.25 24.99
N SER A 261 6.32 6.44 24.65
CA SER A 261 6.26 7.62 25.51
C SER A 261 4.83 8.14 25.71
N LEU A 262 4.02 8.19 24.65
CA LEU A 262 2.66 8.76 24.70
C LEU A 262 1.65 7.81 25.35
N THR A 263 1.79 6.50 25.12
CA THR A 263 0.85 5.50 25.67
C THR A 263 1.24 4.99 27.04
N GLY A 264 2.48 5.18 27.47
CA GLY A 264 3.05 4.57 28.68
C GLY A 264 3.20 3.03 28.59
N GLN A 265 2.89 2.43 27.44
CA GLN A 265 3.04 0.99 27.22
C GLN A 265 4.51 0.67 26.99
N LYS A 266 5.10 -0.14 27.86
CA LYS A 266 6.49 -0.56 27.74
C LYS A 266 6.72 -1.50 26.55
N ASN A 267 7.95 -1.52 26.05
CA ASN A 267 8.40 -2.39 24.95
C ASN A 267 7.66 -2.15 23.61
N GLN A 268 7.23 -0.92 23.33
CA GLN A 268 6.68 -0.53 22.04
C GLN A 268 7.73 -0.07 21.03
N THR A 269 8.95 0.23 21.50
CA THR A 269 10.06 0.67 20.66
C THR A 269 10.57 -0.47 19.77
N LEU A 270 10.64 -0.19 18.46
CA LEU A 270 11.23 -1.08 17.48
C LEU A 270 12.77 -1.01 17.53
N THR A 271 13.40 -2.17 17.51
CA THR A 271 14.85 -2.29 17.42
C THR A 271 15.35 -2.16 15.97
N LEU A 272 16.64 -1.89 15.79
CA LEU A 272 17.26 -1.86 14.46
C LEU A 272 17.06 -3.19 13.69
N THR A 273 17.20 -4.32 14.38
CA THR A 273 16.98 -5.64 13.78
C THR A 273 15.53 -5.82 13.29
N GLU A 274 14.56 -5.36 14.06
CA GLU A 274 13.16 -5.45 13.66
C GLU A 274 12.84 -4.57 12.46
N VAL A 275 13.27 -3.31 12.44
CA VAL A 275 12.98 -2.45 11.28
C VAL A 275 13.74 -2.90 10.03
N PHE A 276 14.92 -3.47 10.19
CA PHE A 276 15.64 -4.11 9.07
C PHE A 276 14.87 -5.33 8.55
N TYR A 277 14.33 -6.15 9.44
CA TYR A 277 13.44 -7.25 9.06
C TYR A 277 12.19 -6.74 8.32
N LEU A 278 11.52 -5.69 8.80
CA LEU A 278 10.35 -5.09 8.15
C LEU A 278 10.68 -4.60 6.73
N GLY A 279 11.82 -3.96 6.54
CA GLY A 279 12.27 -3.44 5.25
C GLY A 279 12.85 -4.48 4.29
N THR A 280 13.02 -5.73 4.74
CA THR A 280 13.60 -6.82 3.95
C THR A 280 12.68 -8.04 3.92
N LYS A 281 12.94 -9.03 4.75
CA LYS A 281 12.20 -10.30 4.80
C LYS A 281 10.72 -10.14 5.17
N GLY A 282 10.38 -9.18 6.03
CA GLY A 282 9.01 -8.88 6.43
C GLY A 282 8.16 -8.40 5.24
N GLY A 283 8.61 -7.34 4.55
CA GLY A 283 7.98 -6.87 3.31
C GLY A 283 8.06 -7.89 2.18
N GLY A 284 9.17 -8.63 2.12
CA GLY A 284 9.39 -9.70 1.15
C GLY A 284 8.32 -10.78 1.15
N LYS A 285 7.75 -11.12 2.32
CA LYS A 285 6.71 -12.17 2.44
C LYS A 285 5.51 -11.96 1.52
N PHE A 286 5.17 -10.73 1.19
CA PHE A 286 4.11 -10.47 0.22
C PHE A 286 4.49 -10.91 -1.20
N PHE A 287 5.77 -10.89 -1.53
CA PHE A 287 6.27 -11.25 -2.86
C PHE A 287 6.66 -12.74 -2.97
N GLY A 288 6.89 -13.42 -1.86
CA GLY A 288 7.34 -14.81 -1.78
C GLY A 288 8.64 -14.96 -0.98
N ASP A 289 9.51 -15.85 -1.43
CA ASP A 289 10.81 -16.07 -0.78
C ASP A 289 11.82 -15.01 -1.24
N VAL A 290 11.72 -13.80 -0.70
CA VAL A 290 12.60 -12.66 -0.99
C VAL A 290 12.99 -11.90 0.29
N GLY A 291 13.97 -11.02 0.18
CA GLY A 291 14.45 -10.20 1.30
C GLY A 291 15.40 -10.93 2.25
N SER A 292 15.99 -12.04 1.81
CA SER A 292 17.00 -12.80 2.52
C SER A 292 18.01 -13.40 1.54
N PHE A 293 19.24 -13.69 2.01
CA PHE A 293 20.26 -14.43 1.28
C PHE A 293 20.27 -15.94 1.61
N GLU A 294 19.20 -16.43 2.26
CA GLU A 294 19.06 -17.84 2.57
C GLU A 294 18.88 -18.67 1.28
N LYS A 295 19.28 -19.95 1.33
CA LYS A 295 19.09 -20.86 0.20
C LYS A 295 17.61 -21.00 -0.16
N GLY A 296 17.28 -20.82 -1.42
CA GLY A 296 15.90 -20.91 -1.94
C GLY A 296 15.24 -19.54 -2.12
N TYR A 297 15.82 -18.47 -1.55
CA TYR A 297 15.31 -17.10 -1.77
C TYR A 297 15.76 -16.56 -3.14
N GLU A 298 14.89 -15.75 -3.75
CA GLU A 298 15.29 -14.94 -4.90
C GLU A 298 16.34 -13.91 -4.46
N PHE A 299 17.41 -13.77 -5.27
CA PHE A 299 18.49 -12.85 -4.97
C PHE A 299 18.09 -11.41 -5.29
N ASP A 300 17.73 -10.64 -4.29
CA ASP A 300 17.57 -9.20 -4.34
C ASP A 300 18.65 -8.56 -3.44
N ALA A 301 19.46 -7.68 -3.99
CA ALA A 301 20.55 -7.05 -3.26
C ALA A 301 20.71 -5.57 -3.61
N VAL A 302 21.10 -4.79 -2.63
CA VAL A 302 21.48 -3.38 -2.79
C VAL A 302 22.94 -3.24 -2.43
N VAL A 303 23.71 -2.63 -3.33
CA VAL A 303 25.12 -2.29 -3.08
C VAL A 303 25.18 -0.85 -2.60
N LEU A 304 25.64 -0.65 -1.37
CA LEU A 304 25.84 0.68 -0.80
C LEU A 304 27.29 1.10 -1.02
N ASN A 305 27.46 2.33 -1.50
CA ASN A 305 28.79 2.93 -1.61
C ASN A 305 29.01 3.88 -0.41
N ASP A 306 29.90 3.53 0.45
CA ASP A 306 30.14 4.21 1.72
C ASP A 306 31.23 5.32 1.65
N LYS A 307 31.69 5.67 0.45
CA LYS A 307 32.67 6.75 0.27
C LYS A 307 32.28 8.12 0.82
N SER A 308 31.01 8.31 1.19
CA SER A 308 30.51 9.54 1.83
C SER A 308 30.62 9.55 3.35
N PHE A 309 30.85 8.39 3.99
CA PHE A 309 31.19 8.31 5.39
C PHE A 309 32.71 8.51 5.45
N GLY A 310 33.14 9.76 5.68
CA GLY A 310 34.55 10.06 5.85
C GLY A 310 35.16 9.14 6.92
N ASP A 311 36.46 8.88 6.83
CA ASP A 311 37.25 8.12 7.79
C ASP A 311 37.09 8.64 9.22
N ASN A 312 36.01 8.29 9.88
CA ASN A 312 35.80 8.40 11.31
C ASN A 312 35.79 6.99 11.90
N SER A 313 36.91 6.31 11.78
CA SER A 313 37.27 5.13 12.58
C SER A 313 38.10 5.54 13.77
#